data_1bb9961b39fdcc94c4572a0e1c96eac8
#
_entry.id   1bb9961b39fdcc94c4572a0e1c96eac8
#
_cell.length_a   1.000
_cell.length_b   1.000
_cell.length_c   1.000
_cell.angle_alpha   90.00
_cell.angle_beta   90.00
_cell.angle_gamma   90.00
#
_symmetry.space_group_name_H-M   'P 1'
#
loop_
_entity.id
_entity.type
_entity.pdbx_description
1 polymer ?
#
loop_
_entity_poly.entity_id
_entity_poly.type
_entity_poly.pdbx_seq_one_letter_code
_entity_poly.pdbx_strand_id
1 'polypeptide(L)'
;RKVYEAAKNAGQTASLLDQERPNIFTQAVANIMPNEKIIIEISYVETLKYEDGSYEFMFPMVVGPRYKPASMKAEQKKAITPPVAADTRAGHDISLEINLNAGVPIEQIRSTSHEILITNPSSNIANIKLKDSQTIPNKDFILRY
;
A
#
# COMPACT_ATOMS: atom_id res chain seq x y z
N ARG A 1 13.39 -18.16 -6.51
CA ARG A 1 12.65 -18.36 -7.79
C ARG A 1 12.46 -19.84 -8.13
N LYS A 2 13.51 -20.68 -8.21
CA LYS A 2 13.36 -22.11 -8.60
C LYS A 2 12.33 -22.86 -7.74
N VAL A 3 12.34 -22.70 -6.43
CA VAL A 3 11.38 -23.34 -5.51
C VAL A 3 9.97 -22.85 -5.77
N TYR A 4 9.80 -21.53 -5.96
CA TYR A 4 8.51 -20.93 -6.30
C TYR A 4 7.94 -21.48 -7.61
N GLU A 5 8.75 -21.55 -8.68
CA GLU A 5 8.30 -22.09 -9.97
C GLU A 5 7.94 -23.58 -9.88
N ALA A 6 8.71 -24.36 -9.13
CA ALA A 6 8.39 -25.76 -8.90
C ALA A 6 7.05 -25.94 -8.16
N ALA A 7 6.82 -25.19 -7.09
CA ALA A 7 5.57 -25.24 -6.34
C ALA A 7 4.38 -24.74 -7.16
N LYS A 8 4.56 -23.64 -7.91
CA LYS A 8 3.55 -23.10 -8.82
C LYS A 8 3.13 -24.13 -9.88
N ASN A 9 4.10 -24.81 -10.49
CA ASN A 9 3.83 -25.85 -11.51
C ASN A 9 3.22 -27.12 -10.92
N ALA A 10 3.47 -27.39 -9.64
CA ALA A 10 2.84 -28.47 -8.89
C ALA A 10 1.43 -28.14 -8.36
N GLY A 11 0.88 -26.96 -8.66
CA GLY A 11 -0.43 -26.54 -8.20
C GLY A 11 -0.49 -26.14 -6.72
N GLN A 12 0.66 -25.97 -6.04
CA GLN A 12 0.74 -25.60 -4.65
C GLN A 12 0.69 -24.07 -4.51
N THR A 13 0.03 -23.57 -3.47
CA THR A 13 0.08 -22.15 -3.12
C THR A 13 1.51 -21.77 -2.76
N ALA A 14 2.06 -20.78 -3.43
CA ALA A 14 3.43 -20.34 -3.25
C ALA A 14 3.52 -18.82 -3.35
N SER A 15 4.44 -18.22 -2.60
CA SER A 15 4.75 -16.81 -2.69
C SER A 15 6.22 -16.57 -2.99
N LEU A 16 6.49 -15.47 -3.66
CA LEU A 16 7.82 -15.00 -3.99
C LEU A 16 7.89 -13.50 -3.78
N LEU A 17 8.89 -13.04 -3.03
CA LEU A 17 9.23 -11.63 -2.90
C LEU A 17 10.52 -11.37 -3.67
N ASP A 18 10.46 -10.53 -4.67
CA ASP A 18 11.60 -10.10 -5.47
C ASP A 18 11.87 -8.61 -5.25
N GLN A 19 13.13 -8.26 -5.11
CA GLN A 19 13.57 -6.89 -5.14
C GLN A 19 13.94 -6.52 -6.60
N GLU A 20 13.08 -5.73 -7.24
CA GLU A 20 13.30 -5.26 -8.62
C GLU A 20 14.41 -4.23 -8.71
N ARG A 21 14.53 -3.41 -7.68
CA ARG A 21 15.56 -2.39 -7.46
C ARG A 21 15.49 -1.84 -6.02
N PRO A 22 16.44 -1.00 -5.61
CA PRO A 22 16.37 -0.38 -4.29
C PRO A 22 15.00 0.25 -4.04
N ASN A 23 14.39 -0.10 -2.92
CA ASN A 23 13.07 0.38 -2.46
C ASN A 23 11.86 -0.03 -3.32
N ILE A 24 12.01 -0.95 -4.28
CA ILE A 24 10.90 -1.50 -5.05
C ILE A 24 10.90 -3.03 -4.96
N PHE A 25 9.85 -3.56 -4.37
CA PHE A 25 9.66 -4.98 -4.18
C PHE A 25 8.39 -5.44 -4.90
N THR A 26 8.46 -6.61 -5.51
CA THR A 26 7.32 -7.26 -6.14
C THR A 26 7.03 -8.56 -5.40
N GLN A 27 5.81 -8.70 -4.89
CA GLN A 27 5.36 -9.95 -4.32
C GLN A 27 4.40 -10.64 -5.30
N ALA A 28 4.72 -11.89 -5.62
CA ALA A 28 3.88 -12.76 -6.43
C ALA A 28 3.31 -13.88 -5.56
N VAL A 29 2.03 -14.17 -5.72
CA VAL A 29 1.36 -15.32 -5.12
C VAL A 29 0.77 -16.17 -6.24
N ALA A 30 1.01 -17.48 -6.23
CA ALA A 30 0.54 -18.42 -7.23
C ALA A 30 -0.50 -19.37 -6.63
N ASN A 31 -1.40 -19.86 -7.52
CA ASN A 31 -2.40 -20.88 -7.20
C ASN A 31 -3.34 -20.49 -6.05
N ILE A 32 -3.84 -19.25 -6.09
CA ILE A 32 -4.89 -18.79 -5.16
C ILE A 32 -6.19 -19.48 -5.56
N MET A 33 -6.81 -20.18 -4.62
CA MET A 33 -8.07 -20.89 -4.85
C MET A 33 -9.26 -19.91 -4.87
N PRO A 34 -10.34 -20.24 -5.55
CA PRO A 34 -11.56 -19.43 -5.50
C PRO A 34 -12.03 -19.21 -4.06
N ASN A 35 -12.39 -17.96 -3.73
CA ASN A 35 -12.82 -17.52 -2.40
C ASN A 35 -11.73 -17.60 -1.29
N GLU A 36 -10.49 -17.82 -1.66
CA GLU A 36 -9.38 -17.78 -0.70
C GLU A 36 -9.03 -16.32 -0.33
N LYS A 37 -8.80 -16.08 0.97
CA LYS A 37 -8.37 -14.79 1.49
C LYS A 37 -6.86 -14.82 1.66
N ILE A 38 -6.16 -13.87 1.04
CA ILE A 38 -4.73 -13.68 1.21
C ILE A 38 -4.47 -12.54 2.19
N ILE A 39 -3.62 -12.81 3.19
CA ILE A 39 -3.14 -11.81 4.14
C ILE A 39 -1.67 -11.58 3.86
N ILE A 40 -1.30 -10.32 3.65
CA ILE A 40 0.09 -9.90 3.45
C ILE A 40 0.44 -8.98 4.60
N GLU A 41 1.52 -9.31 5.33
CA GLU A 41 2.06 -8.49 6.40
C GLU A 41 3.43 -7.94 5.98
N ILE A 42 3.61 -6.64 6.13
CA ILE A 42 4.84 -5.94 5.80
C ILE A 42 5.24 -5.08 7.00
N SER A 43 6.48 -5.24 7.46
CA SER A 43 7.06 -4.41 8.51
C SER A 43 8.24 -3.63 7.97
N TYR A 44 8.28 -2.34 8.23
CA TYR A 44 9.38 -1.48 7.83
C TYR A 44 9.60 -0.36 8.85
N VAL A 45 10.74 0.30 8.76
CA VAL A 45 11.10 1.45 9.59
C VAL A 45 11.36 2.63 8.68
N GLU A 46 10.75 3.77 9.02
CA GLU A 46 10.91 5.03 8.31
C GLU A 46 11.08 6.16 9.32
N THR A 47 11.94 7.12 9.00
CA THR A 47 12.09 8.34 9.80
C THR A 47 11.19 9.42 9.20
N LEU A 48 10.14 9.77 9.94
CA LEU A 48 9.26 10.88 9.55
C LEU A 48 9.92 12.22 9.89
N LYS A 49 9.78 13.18 8.99
CA LYS A 49 10.22 14.54 9.24
C LYS A 49 9.19 15.28 10.09
N TYR A 50 9.68 16.06 11.04
CA TYR A 50 8.86 17.01 11.77
C TYR A 50 9.02 18.38 11.14
N GLU A 51 7.98 18.88 10.51
CA GLU A 51 7.95 20.17 9.83
C GLU A 51 6.64 20.91 10.16
N ASP A 52 6.73 22.20 10.42
CA ASP A 52 5.57 23.06 10.71
C ASP A 52 4.64 22.51 11.80
N GLY A 53 5.22 21.97 12.88
CA GLY A 53 4.46 21.45 14.01
C GLY A 53 3.78 20.10 13.78
N SER A 54 4.14 19.36 12.71
CA SER A 54 3.48 18.10 12.37
C SER A 54 4.47 17.07 11.84
N TYR A 55 4.18 15.80 12.07
CA TYR A 55 4.73 14.70 11.31
C TYR A 55 3.86 14.41 10.09
N GLU A 56 4.47 14.06 8.97
CA GLU A 56 3.76 13.63 7.77
C GLU A 56 4.11 12.18 7.44
N PHE A 57 3.08 11.35 7.36
CA PHE A 57 3.17 9.97 6.89
C PHE A 57 2.46 9.84 5.54
N MET A 58 3.16 9.34 4.53
CA MET A 58 2.61 9.09 3.19
C MET A 58 2.57 7.58 2.91
N PHE A 59 1.37 7.08 2.65
CA PHE A 59 1.18 5.70 2.19
C PHE A 59 0.86 5.69 0.69
N PRO A 60 1.77 5.17 -0.17
CA PRO A 60 1.56 5.12 -1.60
C PRO A 60 0.49 4.08 -1.95
N MET A 61 -0.63 4.53 -2.52
CA MET A 61 -1.72 3.65 -2.96
C MET A 61 -1.74 3.45 -4.47
N VAL A 62 -1.03 4.28 -5.21
CA VAL A 62 -1.05 4.27 -6.67
C VAL A 62 0.28 3.86 -7.24
N VAL A 63 0.33 2.73 -7.94
CA VAL A 63 1.46 2.35 -8.78
C VAL A 63 1.21 2.91 -10.19
N GLY A 64 1.54 4.18 -10.38
CA GLY A 64 1.25 4.92 -11.59
C GLY A 64 2.48 5.23 -12.45
N PRO A 65 2.30 5.97 -13.55
CA PRO A 65 3.38 6.36 -14.46
C PRO A 65 4.54 7.12 -13.82
N ARG A 66 4.31 7.80 -12.69
CA ARG A 66 5.35 8.53 -11.95
C ARG A 66 6.51 7.67 -11.46
N TYR A 67 6.26 6.36 -11.27
CA TYR A 67 7.30 5.40 -10.89
C TYR A 67 8.01 4.79 -12.10
N LYS A 68 7.69 5.25 -13.30
CA LYS A 68 8.21 4.74 -14.57
C LYS A 68 8.98 5.83 -15.30
N PRO A 69 10.25 6.11 -14.94
CA PRO A 69 11.08 7.06 -15.67
C PRO A 69 11.12 6.72 -17.16
N ALA A 70 11.23 7.72 -18.01
CA ALA A 70 11.31 7.51 -19.47
C ALA A 70 12.47 6.56 -19.87
N SER A 71 13.56 6.60 -19.09
CA SER A 71 14.74 5.75 -19.26
C SER A 71 14.54 4.28 -18.89
N MET A 72 13.40 3.91 -18.29
CA MET A 72 13.14 2.54 -17.85
C MET A 72 12.85 1.63 -19.03
N LYS A 73 13.50 0.45 -19.07
CA LYS A 73 13.26 -0.59 -20.10
C LYS A 73 11.81 -1.10 -20.04
N ALA A 74 11.27 -1.46 -21.19
CA ALA A 74 9.87 -1.92 -21.33
C ALA A 74 9.54 -3.13 -20.43
N GLU A 75 10.46 -4.07 -20.30
CA GLU A 75 10.32 -5.25 -19.43
C GLU A 75 10.18 -4.87 -17.95
N GLN A 76 10.99 -3.92 -17.49
CA GLN A 76 10.92 -3.40 -16.12
C GLN A 76 9.62 -2.61 -15.88
N LYS A 77 9.15 -1.86 -16.89
CA LYS A 77 7.84 -1.18 -16.82
C LYS A 77 6.70 -2.19 -16.66
N LYS A 78 6.77 -3.32 -17.38
CA LYS A 78 5.78 -4.39 -17.30
C LYS A 78 5.79 -5.08 -15.92
N ALA A 79 6.95 -5.32 -15.34
CA ALA A 79 7.09 -5.99 -14.05
C ALA A 79 6.43 -5.22 -12.90
N ILE A 80 6.46 -3.88 -12.94
CA ILE A 80 5.89 -3.01 -11.90
C ILE A 80 4.52 -2.45 -12.25
N THR A 81 3.92 -2.88 -13.37
CA THR A 81 2.58 -2.43 -13.78
C THR A 81 1.59 -3.52 -13.43
N PRO A 82 0.62 -3.28 -12.55
CA PRO A 82 -0.48 -4.20 -12.35
C PRO A 82 -1.19 -4.47 -13.68
N PRO A 83 -1.63 -5.70 -13.93
CA PRO A 83 -2.46 -6.00 -15.09
C PRO A 83 -3.79 -5.24 -14.94
N VAL A 84 -4.08 -4.36 -15.89
CA VAL A 84 -5.34 -3.62 -15.98
C VAL A 84 -6.09 -4.12 -17.19
N ALA A 85 -7.32 -4.58 -17.00
CA ALA A 85 -8.19 -4.92 -18.12
C ALA A 85 -8.62 -3.65 -18.85
N ALA A 86 -8.49 -3.63 -20.16
CA ALA A 86 -8.99 -2.53 -20.98
C ALA A 86 -10.52 -2.42 -20.82
N ASP A 87 -11.04 -1.20 -20.76
CA ASP A 87 -12.47 -0.87 -20.74
C ASP A 87 -13.28 -1.33 -19.51
N THR A 88 -12.62 -1.77 -18.45
CA THR A 88 -13.28 -2.02 -17.16
C THR A 88 -12.79 -1.05 -16.10
N ARG A 89 -13.64 -0.71 -15.13
CA ARG A 89 -13.23 -0.04 -13.89
C ARG A 89 -12.15 -0.90 -13.24
N ALA A 90 -10.90 -0.63 -13.58
CA ALA A 90 -9.75 -1.31 -13.01
C ALA A 90 -9.51 -0.75 -11.60
N GLY A 91 -10.36 -1.05 -10.68
CA GLY A 91 -10.18 -0.57 -9.33
C GLY A 91 -11.01 -1.41 -8.39
N HIS A 92 -10.33 -2.14 -7.55
CA HIS A 92 -10.92 -2.62 -6.31
C HIS A 92 -11.06 -1.41 -5.39
N ASP A 93 -12.17 -1.36 -4.66
CA ASP A 93 -12.32 -0.40 -3.59
C ASP A 93 -11.23 -0.66 -2.55
N ILE A 94 -10.69 0.41 -1.99
CA ILE A 94 -9.69 0.31 -0.93
C ILE A 94 -10.33 0.67 0.42
N SER A 95 -10.05 -0.14 1.42
CA SER A 95 -10.28 0.16 2.82
C SER A 95 -8.94 0.40 3.50
N LEU A 96 -8.82 1.53 4.20
CA LEU A 96 -7.62 1.87 4.97
C LEU A 96 -8.02 2.11 6.41
N GLU A 97 -7.34 1.41 7.30
CA GLU A 97 -7.43 1.60 8.75
C GLU A 97 -6.03 1.77 9.33
N ILE A 98 -5.84 2.80 10.13
CA ILE A 98 -4.56 3.14 10.75
C ILE A 98 -4.75 3.20 12.26
N ASN A 99 -3.91 2.47 12.98
CA ASN A 99 -3.78 2.57 14.42
C ASN A 99 -2.51 3.35 14.72
N LEU A 100 -2.66 4.64 15.00
CA LEU A 100 -1.57 5.54 15.32
C LEU A 100 -1.31 5.50 16.83
N ASN A 101 -0.06 5.23 17.22
CA ASN A 101 0.44 5.45 18.56
C ASN A 101 1.63 6.40 18.46
N ALA A 102 1.41 7.66 18.80
CA ALA A 102 2.42 8.70 18.65
C ALA A 102 3.44 8.73 19.79
N GLY A 103 3.16 8.04 20.92
CA GLY A 103 4.00 8.10 22.12
C GLY A 103 3.95 9.44 22.88
N VAL A 104 3.38 10.48 22.28
CA VAL A 104 3.16 11.82 22.83
C VAL A 104 1.72 12.25 22.56
N PRO A 105 1.17 13.22 23.32
CA PRO A 105 -0.18 13.73 23.05
C PRO A 105 -0.32 14.27 21.64
N ILE A 106 -1.41 13.91 20.98
CA ILE A 106 -1.74 14.33 19.62
C ILE A 106 -2.72 15.50 19.72
N GLU A 107 -2.33 16.65 19.18
CA GLU A 107 -3.19 17.85 19.19
C GLU A 107 -4.14 17.85 18.01
N GLN A 108 -3.66 17.48 16.83
CA GLN A 108 -4.44 17.50 15.60
C GLN A 108 -4.08 16.31 14.70
N ILE A 109 -5.09 15.75 14.05
CA ILE A 109 -4.91 14.74 12.99
C ILE A 109 -5.69 15.21 11.76
N ARG A 110 -5.04 15.21 10.61
CA ARG A 110 -5.68 15.56 9.34
C ARG A 110 -5.11 14.75 8.18
N SER A 111 -5.92 14.52 7.18
CA SER A 111 -5.44 14.04 5.87
C SER A 111 -5.65 15.13 4.84
N THR A 112 -4.62 15.39 4.02
CA THR A 112 -4.68 16.34 2.91
C THR A 112 -5.21 15.72 1.64
N SER A 113 -5.27 14.40 1.58
CA SER A 113 -5.60 13.64 0.37
C SER A 113 -6.98 12.98 0.41
N HIS A 114 -7.50 12.64 1.59
CA HIS A 114 -8.75 11.90 1.76
C HIS A 114 -9.57 12.41 2.95
N GLU A 115 -10.88 12.24 2.90
CA GLU A 115 -11.72 12.41 4.08
C GLU A 115 -11.55 11.21 5.02
N ILE A 116 -11.38 11.49 6.31
CA ILE A 116 -11.11 10.49 7.33
C ILE A 116 -12.09 10.57 8.50
N LEU A 117 -12.32 9.45 9.13
CA LEU A 117 -12.99 9.32 10.42
C LEU A 117 -11.94 9.04 11.48
N ILE A 118 -11.97 9.78 12.58
CA ILE A 118 -10.99 9.69 13.65
C ILE A 118 -11.71 9.32 14.96
N THR A 119 -11.14 8.36 15.67
CA THR A 119 -11.52 8.00 17.03
C THR A 119 -10.27 8.02 17.91
N ASN A 120 -10.31 8.78 19.00
CA ASN A 120 -9.19 8.93 19.92
C ASN A 120 -9.48 8.18 21.23
N PRO A 121 -9.03 6.91 21.37
CA PRO A 121 -9.19 6.16 22.63
C PRO A 121 -8.38 6.72 23.79
N SER A 122 -7.28 7.43 23.49
CA SER A 122 -6.47 8.16 24.47
C SER A 122 -5.80 9.38 23.82
N SER A 123 -5.12 10.21 24.61
CA SER A 123 -4.47 11.43 24.10
C SER A 123 -3.35 11.18 23.09
N ASN A 124 -2.73 10.02 23.11
CA ASN A 124 -1.59 9.64 22.26
C ASN A 124 -1.91 8.52 21.26
N ILE A 125 -3.15 8.03 21.24
CA ILE A 125 -3.59 6.95 20.35
C ILE A 125 -4.79 7.42 19.54
N ALA A 126 -4.75 7.17 18.25
CA ALA A 126 -5.87 7.42 17.34
C ALA A 126 -6.10 6.25 16.38
N ASN A 127 -7.37 5.95 16.15
CA ASN A 127 -7.80 5.04 15.08
C ASN A 127 -8.37 5.88 13.96
N ILE A 128 -7.81 5.76 12.77
CA ILE A 128 -8.16 6.54 11.59
C ILE A 128 -8.66 5.59 10.51
N LYS A 129 -9.79 5.93 9.89
CA LYS A 129 -10.35 5.17 8.77
C LYS A 129 -10.71 6.11 7.63
N LEU A 130 -10.70 5.62 6.40
CA LEU A 130 -11.32 6.35 5.30
C LEU A 130 -12.82 6.48 5.57
N LYS A 131 -13.36 7.67 5.32
CA LYS A 131 -14.79 7.94 5.47
C LYS A 131 -15.59 7.22 4.39
N ASP A 132 -15.06 7.18 3.17
CA ASP A 132 -15.68 6.50 2.04
C ASP A 132 -15.03 5.13 1.83
N SER A 133 -15.82 4.07 1.97
CA SER A 133 -15.39 2.68 1.74
C SER A 133 -15.35 2.29 0.26
N GLN A 134 -15.86 3.13 -0.64
CA GLN A 134 -15.85 2.93 -2.09
C GLN A 134 -14.76 3.76 -2.79
N THR A 135 -13.72 4.11 -2.06
CA THR A 135 -12.61 4.91 -2.58
C THR A 135 -11.77 4.09 -3.54
N ILE A 136 -11.57 4.62 -4.75
CA ILE A 136 -10.60 4.08 -5.71
C ILE A 136 -9.22 4.63 -5.34
N PRO A 137 -8.16 3.80 -5.28
CA PRO A 137 -6.81 4.24 -4.94
C PRO A 137 -6.18 5.03 -6.11
N ASN A 138 -6.65 6.22 -6.38
CA ASN A 138 -6.18 7.09 -7.45
C ASN A 138 -5.18 8.17 -7.00
N LYS A 139 -4.93 8.28 -5.71
CA LYS A 139 -3.98 9.21 -5.08
C LYS A 139 -3.42 8.58 -3.80
N ASP A 140 -2.21 9.01 -3.41
CA ASP A 140 -1.59 8.53 -2.19
C ASP A 140 -2.33 9.04 -0.95
N PHE A 141 -2.32 8.24 0.09
CA PHE A 141 -2.85 8.65 1.37
C PHE A 141 -1.78 9.45 2.13
N ILE A 142 -2.14 10.64 2.62
CA ILE A 142 -1.26 11.52 3.39
C ILE A 142 -1.93 11.82 4.72
N LEU A 143 -1.23 11.50 5.81
CA LEU A 143 -1.64 11.76 7.18
C LEU A 143 -0.67 12.73 7.83
N ARG A 144 -1.18 13.79 8.47
CA ARG A 144 -0.43 14.70 9.32
C ARG A 144 -0.96 14.65 10.74
N TYR A 145 -0.05 14.60 11.71
CA TYR A 145 -0.38 14.52 13.12
C TYR A 145 0.68 15.18 14.00
#